data_659b4ad18f4785ba42e7d47a0b146468
#
_entry.id   659b4ad18f4785ba42e7d47a0b146468
#
_cell.length_a   1.000
_cell.length_b   1.000
_cell.length_c   1.000
_cell.angle_alpha   90.00
_cell.angle_beta   90.00
_cell.angle_gamma   90.00
#
_symmetry.space_group_name_H-M   'P 1'
#
loop_
_entity.id
_entity.type
_entity.pdbx_description
1 polymer ?
#
loop_
_entity_poly.entity_id
_entity_poly.type
_entity_poly.pdbx_seq_one_letter_code
_entity_poly.pdbx_strand_id
1 'polypeptide(L)'
;MDHGDPRTRIIEASIEVFLEKGYDLATIRDICARAQANVAAVNYHFGSKEALYAAALECIMASCDASYPISEGLDEADTPEERLRRFIINLLRLNFPEDQTHARRSKLFWLELANPSQALQPLVERFMRPIKELLETVIQDITGPLDPETLRLCAGAVGGQTLFHAQNTTVITQLYPESAYAPEHVERLAELTFRFSLAGLEAVRTDSRRHI
;
A
#
# COMPACT_ATOMS: atom_id res chain seq x y z
N MET A 1 -22.75 6.27 -0.87
CA MET A 1 -21.98 7.04 -1.87
C MET A 1 -22.96 7.60 -2.86
N ASP A 2 -22.93 8.90 -3.03
CA ASP A 2 -23.86 9.59 -3.94
C ASP A 2 -23.49 9.22 -5.39
N HIS A 3 -24.26 8.28 -5.98
CA HIS A 3 -24.10 7.86 -7.37
C HIS A 3 -24.43 8.97 -8.39
N GLY A 4 -24.66 10.19 -7.92
CA GLY A 4 -25.07 11.35 -8.70
C GLY A 4 -23.93 12.25 -9.22
N ASP A 5 -22.77 12.28 -8.56
CA ASP A 5 -21.67 13.19 -8.96
C ASP A 5 -20.95 12.70 -10.22
N PRO A 6 -20.97 13.48 -11.31
CA PRO A 6 -20.28 13.13 -12.55
C PRO A 6 -18.79 12.87 -12.36
N ARG A 7 -18.11 13.58 -11.46
CA ARG A 7 -16.69 13.41 -11.18
C ARG A 7 -16.41 12.01 -10.61
N THR A 8 -17.18 11.57 -9.64
CA THR A 8 -17.04 10.24 -9.02
C THR A 8 -17.31 9.13 -10.04
N ARG A 9 -18.39 9.25 -10.85
CA ARG A 9 -18.68 8.26 -11.91
C ARG A 9 -17.54 8.13 -12.92
N ILE A 10 -16.90 9.25 -13.30
CA ILE A 10 -15.77 9.24 -14.24
C ILE A 10 -14.56 8.56 -13.61
N ILE A 11 -14.25 8.81 -12.34
CA ILE A 11 -13.16 8.13 -11.62
C ILE A 11 -13.41 6.62 -11.58
N GLU A 12 -14.58 6.17 -11.13
CA GLU A 12 -14.93 4.76 -11.05
C GLU A 12 -14.83 4.05 -12.41
N ALA A 13 -15.39 4.67 -13.46
CA ALA A 13 -15.28 4.16 -14.82
C ALA A 13 -13.82 4.10 -15.31
N SER A 14 -13.01 5.09 -14.95
CA SER A 14 -11.60 5.14 -15.35
C SER A 14 -10.77 4.03 -14.67
N ILE A 15 -11.00 3.74 -13.39
CA ILE A 15 -10.36 2.62 -12.69
C ILE A 15 -10.60 1.31 -13.45
N GLU A 16 -11.86 1.03 -13.82
CA GLU A 16 -12.20 -0.19 -14.53
C GLU A 16 -11.56 -0.27 -15.92
N VAL A 17 -11.56 0.85 -16.67
CA VAL A 17 -10.92 0.90 -18.01
C VAL A 17 -9.40 0.75 -17.92
N PHE A 18 -8.75 1.39 -16.95
CA PHE A 18 -7.31 1.24 -16.73
C PHE A 18 -6.92 -0.17 -16.30
N LEU A 19 -7.74 -0.83 -15.48
CA LEU A 19 -7.51 -2.24 -15.10
C LEU A 19 -7.65 -3.21 -16.28
N GLU A 20 -8.58 -2.93 -17.20
CA GLU A 20 -8.84 -3.79 -18.37
C GLU A 20 -7.82 -3.61 -19.48
N LYS A 21 -7.43 -2.35 -19.77
CA LYS A 21 -6.64 -2.00 -20.97
C LYS A 21 -5.22 -1.57 -20.64
N GLY A 22 -4.91 -1.28 -19.38
CA GLY A 22 -3.69 -0.57 -19.00
C GLY A 22 -3.76 0.93 -19.31
N TYR A 23 -2.80 1.69 -18.77
CA TYR A 23 -2.75 3.13 -18.99
C TYR A 23 -2.63 3.50 -20.47
N ASP A 24 -1.70 2.88 -21.22
CA ASP A 24 -1.38 3.28 -22.59
C ASP A 24 -2.55 3.11 -23.57
N LEU A 25 -3.23 1.96 -23.52
CA LEU A 25 -4.31 1.60 -24.44
C LEU A 25 -5.68 2.16 -24.06
N ALA A 26 -5.86 2.57 -22.80
CA ALA A 26 -7.09 3.21 -22.35
C ALA A 26 -7.27 4.58 -23.02
N THR A 27 -8.48 4.87 -23.50
CA THR A 27 -8.80 6.18 -24.11
C THR A 27 -9.85 6.92 -23.30
N ILE A 28 -9.84 8.26 -23.38
CA ILE A 28 -10.90 9.09 -22.78
C ILE A 28 -12.28 8.72 -23.33
N ARG A 29 -12.35 8.28 -24.60
CA ARG A 29 -13.62 7.82 -25.20
C ARG A 29 -14.15 6.55 -24.55
N ASP A 30 -13.27 5.59 -24.23
CA ASP A 30 -13.65 4.36 -23.51
C ASP A 30 -14.21 4.70 -22.13
N ILE A 31 -13.54 5.60 -21.42
CA ILE A 31 -13.95 6.04 -20.09
C ILE A 31 -15.29 6.77 -20.15
N CYS A 32 -15.47 7.70 -21.11
CA CYS A 32 -16.73 8.40 -21.32
C CYS A 32 -17.89 7.45 -21.62
N ALA A 33 -17.67 6.45 -22.47
CA ALA A 33 -18.68 5.46 -22.80
C ALA A 33 -19.12 4.68 -21.55
N ARG A 34 -18.17 4.25 -20.71
CA ARG A 34 -18.46 3.52 -19.45
C ARG A 34 -19.10 4.41 -18.39
N ALA A 35 -18.63 5.66 -18.23
CA ALA A 35 -19.14 6.62 -17.26
C ALA A 35 -20.49 7.22 -17.65
N GLN A 36 -20.99 6.98 -18.87
CA GLN A 36 -22.10 7.69 -19.47
C GLN A 36 -21.91 9.22 -19.37
N ALA A 37 -20.70 9.66 -19.70
CA ALA A 37 -20.27 11.07 -19.69
C ALA A 37 -19.80 11.50 -21.06
N ASN A 38 -19.65 12.79 -21.28
CA ASN A 38 -19.05 13.32 -22.49
C ASN A 38 -17.58 13.76 -22.27
N VAL A 39 -16.83 13.90 -23.34
CA VAL A 39 -15.42 14.32 -23.28
C VAL A 39 -15.25 15.70 -22.64
N ALA A 40 -16.21 16.60 -22.83
CA ALA A 40 -16.16 17.93 -22.21
C ALA A 40 -16.23 17.84 -20.67
N ALA A 41 -17.02 16.93 -20.10
CA ALA A 41 -17.06 16.70 -18.67
C ALA A 41 -15.73 16.18 -18.12
N VAL A 42 -15.08 15.23 -18.83
CA VAL A 42 -13.75 14.73 -18.43
C VAL A 42 -12.72 15.85 -18.46
N ASN A 43 -12.69 16.64 -19.53
CA ASN A 43 -11.79 17.78 -19.64
C ASN A 43 -12.06 18.86 -18.58
N TYR A 44 -13.31 19.12 -18.26
CA TYR A 44 -13.69 20.08 -17.22
C TYR A 44 -13.20 19.64 -15.82
N HIS A 45 -13.38 18.37 -15.47
CA HIS A 45 -13.05 17.86 -14.12
C HIS A 45 -11.57 17.53 -13.93
N PHE A 46 -10.88 17.10 -15.00
CA PHE A 46 -9.53 16.51 -14.88
C PHE A 46 -8.51 17.15 -15.83
N GLY A 47 -8.94 17.74 -16.93
CA GLY A 47 -8.06 18.38 -17.91
C GLY A 47 -7.34 17.41 -18.83
N SER A 48 -6.76 16.32 -18.31
CA SER A 48 -6.00 15.34 -19.09
C SER A 48 -6.23 13.90 -18.64
N LYS A 49 -5.79 12.93 -19.46
CA LYS A 49 -5.80 11.50 -19.13
C LYS A 49 -4.87 11.20 -17.95
N GLU A 50 -3.73 11.87 -17.90
CA GLU A 50 -2.73 11.74 -16.83
C GLU A 50 -3.32 12.18 -15.48
N ALA A 51 -3.99 13.34 -15.45
CA ALA A 51 -4.64 13.83 -14.23
C ALA A 51 -5.82 12.95 -13.80
N LEU A 52 -6.58 12.39 -14.74
CA LEU A 52 -7.62 11.42 -14.43
C LEU A 52 -7.04 10.11 -13.87
N TYR A 53 -5.92 9.64 -14.43
CA TYR A 53 -5.23 8.46 -13.94
C TYR A 53 -4.70 8.66 -12.51
N ALA A 54 -4.08 9.82 -12.24
CA ALA A 54 -3.65 10.18 -10.90
C ALA A 54 -4.82 10.22 -9.91
N ALA A 55 -5.96 10.80 -10.30
CA ALA A 55 -7.17 10.83 -9.47
C ALA A 55 -7.76 9.42 -9.23
N ALA A 56 -7.65 8.52 -10.20
CA ALA A 56 -8.06 7.11 -10.05
C ALA A 56 -7.18 6.38 -9.03
N LEU A 57 -5.86 6.52 -9.13
CA LEU A 57 -4.91 5.94 -8.17
C LEU A 57 -5.12 6.50 -6.75
N GLU A 58 -5.30 7.81 -6.63
CA GLU A 58 -5.59 8.47 -5.36
C GLU A 58 -6.89 7.95 -4.73
N CYS A 59 -7.94 7.76 -5.52
CA CYS A 59 -9.20 7.19 -5.06
C CYS A 59 -9.02 5.75 -4.53
N ILE A 60 -8.24 4.93 -5.22
CA ILE A 60 -7.91 3.57 -4.78
C ILE A 60 -7.17 3.60 -3.45
N MET A 61 -6.09 4.39 -3.35
CA MET A 61 -5.28 4.47 -2.14
C MET A 61 -6.07 4.99 -0.95
N ALA A 62 -6.88 6.04 -1.13
CA ALA A 62 -7.73 6.57 -0.07
C ALA A 62 -8.79 5.56 0.40
N SER A 63 -9.35 4.76 -0.52
CA SER A 63 -10.29 3.68 -0.17
C SER A 63 -9.62 2.55 0.60
N CYS A 64 -8.40 2.18 0.21
CA CYS A 64 -7.60 1.17 0.92
C CYS A 64 -7.22 1.64 2.32
N ASP A 65 -6.74 2.88 2.46
CA ASP A 65 -6.36 3.47 3.74
C ASP A 65 -7.56 3.57 4.70
N ALA A 66 -8.73 3.94 4.20
CA ALA A 66 -9.95 4.00 4.98
C ALA A 66 -10.47 2.61 5.43
N SER A 67 -10.24 1.56 4.64
CA SER A 67 -10.71 0.19 4.94
C SER A 67 -9.70 -0.63 5.75
N TYR A 68 -8.41 -0.33 5.61
CA TYR A 68 -7.29 -1.03 6.23
C TYR A 68 -6.27 -0.03 6.78
N PRO A 69 -6.63 0.78 7.79
CA PRO A 69 -5.74 1.81 8.31
C PRO A 69 -4.51 1.22 9.01
N ILE A 70 -3.33 1.62 8.57
CA ILE A 70 -2.05 1.12 9.13
C ILE A 70 -1.92 1.46 10.62
N SER A 71 -2.47 2.58 11.05
CA SER A 71 -2.40 3.05 12.45
C SER A 71 -3.40 2.38 13.37
N GLU A 72 -4.28 1.51 12.87
CA GLU A 72 -5.33 0.88 13.68
C GLU A 72 -4.75 0.16 14.91
N GLY A 73 -5.22 0.56 16.09
CA GLY A 73 -4.86 -0.05 17.37
C GLY A 73 -3.42 0.22 17.84
N LEU A 74 -2.60 1.01 17.12
CA LEU A 74 -1.21 1.27 17.53
C LEU A 74 -1.12 2.11 18.81
N ASP A 75 -2.03 3.06 18.99
CA ASP A 75 -2.06 3.93 20.18
C ASP A 75 -2.56 3.19 21.43
N GLU A 76 -3.23 2.05 21.24
CA GLU A 76 -3.74 1.19 22.30
C GLU A 76 -2.72 0.12 22.74
N ALA A 77 -1.59 0.04 22.07
CA ALA A 77 -0.55 -0.94 22.37
C ALA A 77 0.27 -0.50 23.59
N ASP A 78 0.43 -1.40 24.54
CA ASP A 78 1.12 -1.14 25.83
C ASP A 78 2.65 -1.08 25.67
N THR A 79 3.20 -1.74 24.64
CA THR A 79 4.65 -1.82 24.41
C THR A 79 5.05 -1.51 22.97
N PRO A 80 6.31 -1.05 22.74
CA PRO A 80 6.84 -0.86 21.39
C PRO A 80 6.80 -2.13 20.54
N GLU A 81 7.02 -3.29 21.15
CA GLU A 81 6.98 -4.59 20.46
C GLU A 81 5.55 -4.91 19.99
N GLU A 82 4.54 -4.62 20.80
CA GLU A 82 3.15 -4.79 20.39
C GLU A 82 2.75 -3.80 19.29
N ARG A 83 3.25 -2.58 19.33
CA ARG A 83 3.08 -1.60 18.23
C ARG A 83 3.67 -2.12 16.93
N LEU A 84 4.88 -2.70 16.95
CA LEU A 84 5.50 -3.33 15.78
C LEU A 84 4.66 -4.49 15.26
N ARG A 85 4.14 -5.36 16.14
CA ARG A 85 3.28 -6.48 15.78
C ARG A 85 2.01 -5.99 15.06
N ARG A 86 1.32 -5.00 15.63
CA ARG A 86 0.11 -4.40 15.03
C ARG A 86 0.41 -3.73 13.70
N PHE A 87 1.51 -2.98 13.62
CA PHE A 87 1.93 -2.38 12.36
C PHE A 87 2.13 -3.43 11.26
N ILE A 88 2.82 -4.52 11.54
CA ILE A 88 3.10 -5.59 10.56
C ILE A 88 1.79 -6.27 10.11
N ILE A 89 0.87 -6.61 11.03
CA ILE A 89 -0.40 -7.22 10.65
C ILE A 89 -1.26 -6.26 9.83
N ASN A 90 -1.33 -4.98 10.19
CA ASN A 90 -2.08 -3.97 9.44
C ASN A 90 -1.50 -3.77 8.04
N LEU A 91 -0.16 -3.72 7.91
CA LEU A 91 0.50 -3.63 6.61
C LEU A 91 0.23 -4.87 5.73
N LEU A 92 0.18 -6.06 6.32
CA LEU A 92 -0.19 -7.28 5.59
C LEU A 92 -1.67 -7.25 5.17
N ARG A 93 -2.59 -6.84 6.05
CA ARG A 93 -4.03 -6.71 5.72
C ARG A 93 -4.27 -5.71 4.60
N LEU A 94 -3.54 -4.58 4.60
CA LEU A 94 -3.59 -3.61 3.49
C LEU A 94 -3.14 -4.24 2.17
N ASN A 95 -2.12 -5.11 2.19
CA ASN A 95 -1.56 -5.74 0.99
C ASN A 95 -2.32 -7.01 0.56
N PHE A 96 -3.03 -7.66 1.48
CA PHE A 96 -3.87 -8.84 1.26
C PHE A 96 -5.31 -8.58 1.71
N PRO A 97 -6.00 -7.62 1.09
CA PRO A 97 -7.36 -7.29 1.49
C PRO A 97 -8.31 -8.48 1.23
N GLU A 98 -9.19 -8.75 2.18
CA GLU A 98 -10.20 -9.81 2.05
C GLU A 98 -11.26 -9.45 0.98
N ASP A 99 -11.54 -8.16 0.81
CA ASP A 99 -12.46 -7.68 -0.22
C ASP A 99 -11.83 -7.77 -1.61
N GLN A 100 -12.45 -8.57 -2.46
CA GLN A 100 -12.04 -8.80 -3.85
C GLN A 100 -12.00 -7.51 -4.69
N THR A 101 -12.83 -6.52 -4.37
CA THR A 101 -12.84 -5.23 -5.05
C THR A 101 -11.56 -4.45 -4.75
N HIS A 102 -11.16 -4.38 -3.48
CA HIS A 102 -9.90 -3.76 -3.08
C HIS A 102 -8.70 -4.52 -3.65
N ALA A 103 -8.70 -5.87 -3.56
CA ALA A 103 -7.63 -6.70 -4.11
C ALA A 103 -7.44 -6.48 -5.63
N ARG A 104 -8.55 -6.36 -6.37
CA ARG A 104 -8.50 -6.11 -7.82
C ARG A 104 -7.99 -4.70 -8.13
N ARG A 105 -8.48 -3.68 -7.42
CA ARG A 105 -8.13 -2.27 -7.65
C ARG A 105 -6.68 -1.98 -7.26
N SER A 106 -6.17 -2.57 -6.20
CA SER A 106 -4.77 -2.44 -5.77
C SER A 106 -3.77 -2.86 -6.86
N LYS A 107 -4.17 -3.73 -7.83
CA LYS A 107 -3.32 -4.09 -8.97
C LYS A 107 -2.92 -2.86 -9.79
N LEU A 108 -3.77 -1.85 -9.92
CA LEU A 108 -3.43 -0.63 -10.66
C LEU A 108 -2.29 0.14 -9.98
N PHE A 109 -2.29 0.19 -8.66
CA PHE A 109 -1.20 0.79 -7.89
C PHE A 109 0.11 -0.01 -8.03
N TRP A 110 0.06 -1.35 -8.01
CA TRP A 110 1.24 -2.18 -8.26
C TRP A 110 1.81 -2.00 -9.67
N LEU A 111 0.96 -1.80 -10.67
CA LEU A 111 1.39 -1.46 -12.05
C LEU A 111 2.08 -0.10 -12.11
N GLU A 112 1.58 0.90 -11.36
CA GLU A 112 2.21 2.22 -11.26
C GLU A 112 3.59 2.13 -10.59
N LEU A 113 3.74 1.30 -9.53
CA LEU A 113 5.06 1.08 -8.91
C LEU A 113 6.05 0.38 -9.85
N ALA A 114 5.57 -0.53 -10.70
CA ALA A 114 6.41 -1.25 -11.67
C ALA A 114 6.82 -0.38 -12.86
N ASN A 115 5.97 0.56 -13.28
CA ASN A 115 6.20 1.47 -14.40
C ASN A 115 5.79 2.91 -13.98
N PRO A 116 6.66 3.61 -13.22
CA PRO A 116 6.33 4.89 -12.62
C PRO A 116 5.99 5.98 -13.63
N SER A 117 4.86 6.65 -13.42
CA SER A 117 4.47 7.86 -14.12
C SER A 117 4.64 9.11 -13.24
N GLN A 118 4.22 10.26 -13.74
CA GLN A 118 4.18 11.50 -12.94
C GLN A 118 3.15 11.43 -11.78
N ALA A 119 2.22 10.48 -11.82
CA ALA A 119 1.25 10.26 -10.74
C ALA A 119 1.88 9.69 -9.48
N LEU A 120 3.03 9.00 -9.56
CA LEU A 120 3.62 8.31 -8.41
C LEU A 120 4.07 9.27 -7.30
N GLN A 121 4.72 10.39 -7.63
CA GLN A 121 5.28 11.28 -6.61
C GLN A 121 4.24 11.82 -5.62
N PRO A 122 3.09 12.35 -6.03
CA PRO A 122 2.03 12.76 -5.10
C PRO A 122 1.49 11.62 -4.23
N LEU A 123 1.41 10.40 -4.77
CA LEU A 123 0.97 9.22 -4.02
C LEU A 123 1.98 8.81 -2.95
N VAL A 124 3.27 8.86 -3.27
CA VAL A 124 4.35 8.62 -2.30
C VAL A 124 4.25 9.60 -1.14
N GLU A 125 4.13 10.90 -1.43
CA GLU A 125 4.06 11.93 -0.39
C GLU A 125 2.81 11.78 0.50
N ARG A 126 1.67 11.49 -0.11
CA ARG A 126 0.41 11.46 0.62
C ARG A 126 0.16 10.17 1.40
N PHE A 127 0.51 9.02 0.84
CA PHE A 127 0.16 7.72 1.39
C PHE A 127 1.35 6.92 1.93
N MET A 128 2.48 6.91 1.21
CA MET A 128 3.62 6.07 1.60
C MET A 128 4.51 6.73 2.65
N ARG A 129 4.71 8.05 2.58
CA ARG A 129 5.53 8.78 3.56
C ARG A 129 4.98 8.66 4.99
N PRO A 130 3.66 8.85 5.27
CA PRO A 130 3.12 8.65 6.62
C PRO A 130 3.34 7.24 7.15
N ILE A 131 3.19 6.22 6.31
CA ILE A 131 3.44 4.81 6.68
C ILE A 131 4.91 4.61 7.07
N LYS A 132 5.82 5.14 6.25
CA LYS A 132 7.27 5.10 6.52
C LYS A 132 7.63 5.80 7.83
N GLU A 133 7.12 7.00 8.07
CA GLU A 133 7.40 7.77 9.28
C GLU A 133 6.86 7.09 10.54
N LEU A 134 5.67 6.49 10.45
CA LEU A 134 5.09 5.70 11.53
C LEU A 134 5.97 4.48 11.85
N LEU A 135 6.44 3.75 10.84
CA LEU A 135 7.33 2.59 11.02
C LEU A 135 8.65 3.02 11.65
N GLU A 136 9.26 4.11 11.19
CA GLU A 136 10.51 4.63 11.77
C GLU A 136 10.34 5.00 13.24
N THR A 137 9.20 5.60 13.63
CA THR A 137 8.87 5.88 15.02
C THR A 137 8.80 4.59 15.84
N VAL A 138 8.08 3.59 15.37
CA VAL A 138 7.94 2.29 16.05
C VAL A 138 9.32 1.60 16.21
N ILE A 139 10.17 1.68 15.19
CA ILE A 139 11.53 1.14 15.26
C ILE A 139 12.37 1.86 16.33
N GLN A 140 12.34 3.19 16.35
CA GLN A 140 13.09 3.97 17.34
C GLN A 140 12.59 3.77 18.78
N ASP A 141 11.31 3.49 18.98
CA ASP A 141 10.77 3.13 20.30
C ASP A 141 11.38 1.80 20.82
N ILE A 142 11.76 0.88 19.93
CA ILE A 142 12.38 -0.42 20.27
C ILE A 142 13.90 -0.28 20.43
N THR A 143 14.54 0.39 19.46
CA THR A 143 16.01 0.41 19.36
C THR A 143 16.66 1.54 20.14
N GLY A 144 15.91 2.62 20.42
CA GLY A 144 16.44 3.94 20.71
C GLY A 144 16.85 4.67 19.43
N PRO A 145 17.47 5.86 19.56
CA PRO A 145 17.89 6.67 18.42
C PRO A 145 18.91 5.91 17.56
N LEU A 146 18.68 5.89 16.25
CA LEU A 146 19.59 5.37 15.24
C LEU A 146 20.01 6.50 14.29
N ASP A 147 21.17 6.36 13.65
CA ASP A 147 21.52 7.26 12.55
C ASP A 147 20.54 7.08 11.38
N PRO A 148 20.36 8.10 10.53
CA PRO A 148 19.32 8.08 9.48
C PRO A 148 19.48 6.95 8.46
N GLU A 149 20.70 6.51 8.17
CA GLU A 149 20.95 5.43 7.23
C GLU A 149 20.53 4.09 7.83
N THR A 150 20.98 3.77 9.04
CA THR A 150 20.60 2.56 9.77
C THR A 150 19.10 2.48 9.98
N LEU A 151 18.43 3.58 10.37
CA LEU A 151 16.99 3.63 10.53
C LEU A 151 16.26 3.30 9.21
N ARG A 152 16.69 3.91 8.11
CA ARG A 152 16.13 3.64 6.78
C ARG A 152 16.30 2.17 6.35
N LEU A 153 17.46 1.57 6.62
CA LEU A 153 17.71 0.16 6.31
C LEU A 153 16.85 -0.77 7.17
N CYS A 154 16.67 -0.47 8.46
CA CYS A 154 15.77 -1.21 9.35
C CYS A 154 14.32 -1.13 8.86
N ALA A 155 13.83 0.06 8.51
CA ALA A 155 12.48 0.24 7.97
C ALA A 155 12.30 -0.54 6.65
N GLY A 156 13.31 -0.51 5.77
CA GLY A 156 13.33 -1.31 4.53
C GLY A 156 13.32 -2.81 4.80
N ALA A 157 14.04 -3.29 5.80
CA ALA A 157 14.05 -4.71 6.17
C ALA A 157 12.71 -5.17 6.72
N VAL A 158 12.07 -4.39 7.60
CA VAL A 158 10.75 -4.71 8.15
C VAL A 158 9.66 -4.66 7.07
N GLY A 159 9.53 -3.53 6.37
CA GLY A 159 8.51 -3.34 5.34
C GLY A 159 8.69 -4.26 4.14
N GLY A 160 9.94 -4.49 3.73
CA GLY A 160 10.29 -5.33 2.59
C GLY A 160 9.82 -6.78 2.73
N GLN A 161 9.83 -7.35 3.94
CA GLN A 161 9.32 -8.70 4.17
C GLN A 161 7.82 -8.82 3.81
N THR A 162 7.01 -7.83 4.19
CA THR A 162 5.57 -7.83 3.87
C THR A 162 5.32 -7.59 2.39
N LEU A 163 6.03 -6.63 1.79
CA LEU A 163 5.91 -6.27 0.38
C LEU A 163 6.38 -7.40 -0.55
N PHE A 164 7.42 -8.16 -0.16
CA PHE A 164 7.89 -9.31 -0.91
C PHE A 164 6.76 -10.31 -1.18
N HIS A 165 5.99 -10.65 -0.16
CA HIS A 165 4.87 -11.59 -0.28
C HIS A 165 3.76 -11.04 -1.18
N ALA A 166 3.41 -9.76 -1.05
CA ALA A 166 2.38 -9.13 -1.87
C ALA A 166 2.76 -9.06 -3.36
N GLN A 167 4.00 -8.68 -3.65
CA GLN A 167 4.48 -8.56 -5.03
C GLN A 167 4.72 -9.91 -5.70
N ASN A 168 5.08 -10.94 -4.94
CA ASN A 168 5.49 -12.24 -5.47
C ASN A 168 4.45 -13.34 -5.25
N THR A 169 3.20 -13.01 -4.92
CA THR A 169 2.12 -13.97 -4.65
C THR A 169 2.02 -15.06 -5.72
N THR A 170 2.04 -14.69 -7.00
CA THR A 170 1.96 -15.63 -8.13
C THR A 170 3.10 -16.63 -8.13
N VAL A 171 4.34 -16.16 -7.91
CA VAL A 171 5.53 -17.03 -7.89
C VAL A 171 5.51 -17.93 -6.66
N ILE A 172 5.16 -17.37 -5.49
CA ILE A 172 5.10 -18.12 -4.24
C ILE A 172 4.06 -19.24 -4.34
N THR A 173 2.87 -18.97 -4.87
CA THR A 173 1.81 -19.97 -5.04
C THR A 173 2.19 -21.07 -6.03
N GLN A 174 3.02 -20.78 -7.04
CA GLN A 174 3.54 -21.80 -7.95
C GLN A 174 4.62 -22.69 -7.31
N LEU A 175 5.49 -22.10 -6.46
CA LEU A 175 6.54 -22.84 -5.75
C LEU A 175 5.95 -23.62 -4.57
N TYR A 176 4.94 -23.11 -3.92
CA TYR A 176 4.30 -23.66 -2.72
C TYR A 176 2.77 -23.60 -2.90
N PRO A 177 2.18 -24.56 -3.63
CA PRO A 177 0.75 -24.55 -3.94
C PRO A 177 -0.18 -24.55 -2.72
N GLU A 178 0.31 -25.06 -1.58
CA GLU A 178 -0.40 -25.04 -0.29
C GLU A 178 -0.39 -23.65 0.39
N SER A 179 0.44 -22.73 -0.07
CA SER A 179 0.57 -21.37 0.49
C SER A 179 -0.50 -20.44 -0.09
N ALA A 180 -1.77 -20.71 0.21
CA ALA A 180 -2.83 -19.75 -0.05
C ALA A 180 -2.78 -18.62 0.97
N TYR A 181 -2.94 -17.37 0.51
CA TYR A 181 -3.01 -16.20 1.41
C TYR A 181 -4.43 -16.03 1.96
N ALA A 182 -4.93 -17.10 2.61
CA ALA A 182 -6.14 -17.04 3.43
C ALA A 182 -5.87 -16.22 4.71
N PRO A 183 -6.89 -15.70 5.39
CA PRO A 183 -6.73 -14.89 6.61
C PRO A 183 -5.81 -15.53 7.65
N GLU A 184 -5.95 -16.83 7.91
CA GLU A 184 -5.12 -17.56 8.88
C GLU A 184 -3.65 -17.64 8.45
N HIS A 185 -3.40 -17.67 7.15
CA HIS A 185 -2.04 -17.66 6.60
C HIS A 185 -1.41 -16.27 6.76
N VAL A 186 -2.19 -15.20 6.57
CA VAL A 186 -1.75 -13.81 6.76
C VAL A 186 -1.37 -13.57 8.23
N GLU A 187 -2.15 -14.06 9.19
CA GLU A 187 -1.83 -13.96 10.62
C GLU A 187 -0.55 -14.72 10.98
N ARG A 188 -0.38 -15.93 10.45
CA ARG A 188 0.84 -16.71 10.65
C ARG A 188 2.07 -16.04 10.04
N LEU A 189 1.92 -15.45 8.86
CA LEU A 189 2.96 -14.67 8.20
C LEU A 189 3.33 -13.43 9.02
N ALA A 190 2.33 -12.73 9.56
CA ALA A 190 2.52 -11.57 10.43
C ALA A 190 3.34 -11.92 11.67
N GLU A 191 2.99 -13.02 12.35
CA GLU A 191 3.71 -13.46 13.54
C GLU A 191 5.17 -13.82 13.24
N LEU A 192 5.42 -14.53 12.14
CA LEU A 192 6.78 -14.87 11.74
C LEU A 192 7.58 -13.62 11.39
N THR A 193 7.02 -12.72 10.56
CA THR A 193 7.63 -11.45 10.18
C THR A 193 7.94 -10.59 11.40
N PHE A 194 7.02 -10.51 12.36
CA PHE A 194 7.22 -9.79 13.61
C PHE A 194 8.43 -10.35 14.39
N ARG A 195 8.49 -11.67 14.60
CA ARG A 195 9.59 -12.31 15.34
C ARG A 195 10.95 -12.08 14.68
N PHE A 196 11.04 -12.21 13.35
CA PHE A 196 12.26 -11.92 12.61
C PHE A 196 12.66 -10.45 12.73
N SER A 197 11.69 -9.55 12.56
CA SER A 197 11.95 -8.11 12.64
C SER A 197 12.40 -7.70 14.04
N LEU A 198 11.70 -8.16 15.08
CA LEU A 198 12.05 -7.83 16.47
C LEU A 198 13.46 -8.31 16.82
N ALA A 199 13.81 -9.55 16.51
CA ALA A 199 15.15 -10.10 16.78
C ALA A 199 16.25 -9.31 16.05
N GLY A 200 15.97 -8.90 14.79
CA GLY A 200 16.90 -8.06 14.02
C GLY A 200 17.07 -6.66 14.64
N LEU A 201 15.99 -6.02 15.05
CA LEU A 201 16.04 -4.70 15.69
C LEU A 201 16.76 -4.74 17.05
N GLU A 202 16.56 -5.79 17.85
CA GLU A 202 17.28 -6.00 19.12
C GLU A 202 18.80 -6.16 18.91
N ALA A 203 19.20 -6.87 17.84
CA ALA A 203 20.62 -6.99 17.47
C ALA A 203 21.21 -5.62 17.11
N VAL A 204 20.53 -4.82 16.28
CA VAL A 204 20.96 -3.47 15.91
C VAL A 204 21.07 -2.56 17.15
N ARG A 205 20.11 -2.61 18.08
CA ARG A 205 20.16 -1.87 19.36
C ARG A 205 21.42 -2.20 20.16
N THR A 206 21.80 -3.46 20.20
CA THR A 206 22.98 -3.92 20.97
C THR A 206 24.28 -3.41 20.36
N ASP A 207 24.38 -3.38 19.05
CA ASP A 207 25.59 -2.89 18.35
C ASP A 207 25.74 -1.37 18.49
N SER A 208 24.66 -0.60 18.41
CA SER A 208 24.68 0.84 18.60
C SER A 208 25.20 1.25 19.99
N ARG A 209 24.95 0.42 21.02
CA ARG A 209 25.46 0.67 22.40
C ARG A 209 26.94 0.31 22.58
N ARG A 210 27.55 -0.44 21.69
CA ARG A 210 28.99 -0.82 21.75
C ARG A 210 29.91 0.22 21.10
N HIS A 211 29.34 1.13 20.33
CA HIS A 211 30.11 2.14 19.56
C HIS A 211 29.99 3.56 20.18
N ILE A 212 29.35 3.68 21.36
CA ILE A 212 29.32 4.86 22.22
C ILE A 212 30.25 4.63 23.42
#